data_08105557e259eb413cd5058f656a8991
#
_entry.id   08105557e259eb413cd5058f656a8991
#
_cell.length_a   1.000
_cell.length_b   1.000
_cell.length_c   1.000
_cell.angle_alpha   90.00
_cell.angle_beta   90.00
_cell.angle_gamma   90.00
#
_symmetry.space_group_name_H-M   'P 1'
#
loop_
_entity.id
_entity.type
_entity.pdbx_description
1 polymer ?
#
loop_
_entity_poly.entity_id
_entity_poly.type
_entity_poly.pdbx_seq_one_letter_code
_entity_poly.pdbx_strand_id
1 'polypeptide(L)'
;MKQELFNDDWLFWYDENSFALVWNIPEQAQKITLPHDAMISETPYAESRNGNNTGFRDGKNYVYVKTFIAEEEDLYRENILKFEGSYMNTFVYVNGQLAGKHHNGYTTFYVNMKDFLHFGENEIRVQVRNGAMSNSRWYSGGGLYRDVYLLSSDLLHVSAAGSKIRTVELENDFARIEVSVPIENRKCKGIQFDLKLMVCDKDGKILLVDQRPY
;
A
#
# COMPACT_ATOMS: atom_id res chain seq x y z
N MET A 1 9.01 13.29 1.39
CA MET A 1 8.11 12.42 0.62
C MET A 1 6.73 13.03 0.68
N LYS A 2 6.11 13.29 -0.48
CA LYS A 2 4.71 13.73 -0.60
C LYS A 2 3.83 12.49 -0.52
N GLN A 3 2.70 12.57 0.15
CA GLN A 3 1.70 11.49 0.23
C GLN A 3 0.35 12.03 -0.23
N GLU A 4 -0.28 11.35 -1.16
CA GLU A 4 -1.59 11.69 -1.72
C GLU A 4 -2.52 10.50 -1.61
N LEU A 5 -3.79 10.75 -1.27
CA LEU A 5 -4.81 9.71 -1.26
C LEU A 5 -5.08 9.27 -2.69
N PHE A 6 -5.11 7.96 -2.93
CA PHE A 6 -5.21 7.38 -4.26
C PHE A 6 -6.43 6.46 -4.40
N ASN A 7 -7.51 6.79 -3.70
CA ASN A 7 -8.68 5.95 -3.50
C ASN A 7 -9.74 6.03 -4.61
N ASP A 8 -9.80 7.15 -5.34
CA ASP A 8 -10.89 7.39 -6.30
C ASP A 8 -10.67 6.66 -7.63
N ASP A 9 -11.76 6.50 -8.38
CA ASP A 9 -11.77 6.07 -9.78
C ASP A 9 -11.14 4.69 -10.05
N TRP A 10 -11.30 3.74 -9.14
CA TRP A 10 -10.94 2.36 -9.39
C TRP A 10 -12.07 1.63 -10.11
N LEU A 11 -11.72 0.76 -11.06
CA LEU A 11 -12.59 -0.25 -11.63
C LEU A 11 -12.45 -1.54 -10.85
N PHE A 12 -13.54 -2.21 -10.58
CA PHE A 12 -13.60 -3.43 -9.79
C PHE A 12 -14.45 -4.49 -10.46
N TRP A 13 -14.01 -5.76 -10.39
CA TRP A 13 -14.83 -6.91 -10.74
C TRP A 13 -14.36 -8.18 -10.03
N TYR A 14 -15.19 -9.23 -10.08
CA TYR A 14 -14.85 -10.56 -9.60
C TYR A 14 -14.05 -11.32 -10.66
N ASP A 15 -12.90 -11.90 -10.26
CA ASP A 15 -12.12 -12.77 -11.14
C ASP A 15 -12.64 -14.20 -11.02
N GLU A 16 -13.44 -14.61 -11.97
CA GLU A 16 -13.99 -15.97 -12.05
C GLU A 16 -12.97 -16.98 -12.61
N ASN A 17 -11.89 -16.51 -13.21
CA ASN A 17 -10.91 -17.33 -13.91
C ASN A 17 -9.59 -17.43 -13.13
N SER A 18 -9.53 -18.39 -12.21
CA SER A 18 -8.38 -18.58 -11.29
C SER A 18 -7.06 -18.93 -12.00
N PHE A 19 -7.07 -19.29 -13.27
CA PHE A 19 -5.90 -19.83 -13.98
C PHE A 19 -5.33 -18.92 -15.06
N ALA A 20 -6.06 -17.90 -15.50
CA ALA A 20 -5.63 -17.01 -16.55
C ALA A 20 -5.62 -15.55 -16.05
N LEU A 21 -4.53 -14.85 -16.34
CA LEU A 21 -4.48 -13.38 -16.24
C LEU A 21 -5.27 -12.83 -17.43
N VAL A 22 -6.52 -12.47 -17.20
CA VAL A 22 -7.33 -11.79 -18.21
C VAL A 22 -7.07 -10.30 -18.09
N TRP A 23 -6.42 -9.73 -19.10
CA TRP A 23 -6.08 -8.30 -19.11
C TRP A 23 -7.22 -7.41 -19.58
N ASN A 24 -8.22 -7.97 -20.25
CA ASN A 24 -9.36 -7.18 -20.69
C ASN A 24 -10.21 -6.75 -19.49
N ILE A 25 -10.61 -5.50 -19.50
CA ILE A 25 -11.60 -4.96 -18.54
C ILE A 25 -12.97 -5.43 -19.02
N PRO A 26 -13.73 -6.19 -18.21
CA PRO A 26 -15.03 -6.67 -18.62
C PRO A 26 -16.08 -5.54 -18.60
N GLU A 27 -17.13 -5.65 -19.41
CA GLU A 27 -18.21 -4.65 -19.48
C GLU A 27 -18.92 -4.46 -18.12
N GLN A 28 -18.98 -5.50 -17.29
CA GLN A 28 -19.56 -5.46 -15.95
C GLN A 28 -18.66 -4.84 -14.88
N ALA A 29 -17.46 -4.35 -15.23
CA ALA A 29 -16.59 -3.67 -14.28
C ALA A 29 -17.29 -2.47 -13.65
N GLN A 30 -17.22 -2.37 -12.33
CA GLN A 30 -17.87 -1.33 -11.55
C GLN A 30 -16.86 -0.25 -11.17
N LYS A 31 -17.25 1.01 -11.29
CA LYS A 31 -16.47 2.13 -10.76
C LYS A 31 -16.70 2.24 -9.26
N ILE A 32 -15.62 2.22 -8.49
CA ILE A 32 -15.67 2.27 -7.02
C ILE A 32 -14.63 3.25 -6.47
N THR A 33 -14.85 3.65 -5.23
CA THR A 33 -13.88 4.38 -4.41
C THR A 33 -13.43 3.49 -3.25
N LEU A 34 -12.13 3.49 -2.93
CA LEU A 34 -11.58 2.80 -1.78
C LEU A 34 -11.82 3.62 -0.48
N PRO A 35 -11.86 2.98 0.68
CA PRO A 35 -11.81 1.56 0.97
C PRO A 35 -13.00 0.78 0.41
N HIS A 36 -12.75 -0.43 -0.13
CA HIS A 36 -13.80 -1.28 -0.68
C HIS A 36 -13.68 -2.71 -0.14
N ASP A 37 -14.60 -3.10 0.72
CA ASP A 37 -14.76 -4.47 1.15
C ASP A 37 -15.69 -5.22 0.20
N ALA A 38 -15.10 -5.93 -0.75
CA ALA A 38 -15.84 -6.67 -1.77
C ALA A 38 -16.71 -7.80 -1.20
N MET A 39 -16.35 -8.33 -0.04
CA MET A 39 -17.03 -9.46 0.58
C MET A 39 -18.32 -9.06 1.31
N ILE A 40 -18.42 -7.82 1.81
CA ILE A 40 -19.61 -7.38 2.56
C ILE A 40 -20.86 -7.30 1.68
N SER A 41 -20.68 -7.04 0.41
CA SER A 41 -21.76 -6.95 -0.57
C SER A 41 -22.34 -8.31 -0.97
N GLU A 42 -21.64 -9.41 -0.63
CA GLU A 42 -22.11 -10.76 -0.94
C GLU A 42 -23.33 -11.15 -0.11
N THR A 43 -24.28 -11.80 -0.75
CA THR A 43 -25.44 -12.37 -0.03
C THR A 43 -24.99 -13.56 0.81
N PRO A 44 -25.27 -13.58 2.13
CA PRO A 44 -24.99 -14.76 2.95
C PRO A 44 -25.80 -15.98 2.47
N TYR A 45 -25.17 -17.16 2.51
CA TYR A 45 -25.85 -18.40 2.14
C TYR A 45 -25.41 -19.56 3.05
N ALA A 46 -26.36 -20.47 3.34
CA ALA A 46 -26.21 -21.51 4.37
C ALA A 46 -25.06 -22.50 4.10
N GLU A 47 -24.77 -22.76 2.83
CA GLU A 47 -23.76 -23.71 2.36
C GLU A 47 -22.36 -23.09 2.23
N SER A 48 -22.18 -21.84 2.72
CA SER A 48 -20.88 -21.17 2.73
C SER A 48 -19.83 -22.07 3.40
N ARG A 49 -18.67 -22.23 2.75
CA ARG A 49 -17.53 -22.99 3.29
C ARG A 49 -17.01 -22.45 4.61
N ASN A 50 -17.15 -21.15 4.79
CA ASN A 50 -16.69 -20.45 5.98
C ASN A 50 -17.74 -20.42 7.09
N GLY A 51 -19.01 -20.71 6.78
CA GLY A 51 -20.11 -20.75 7.72
C GLY A 51 -20.18 -19.46 8.58
N ASN A 52 -20.42 -19.65 9.87
CA ASN A 52 -20.52 -18.56 10.84
C ASN A 52 -19.21 -17.78 11.04
N ASN A 53 -18.05 -18.33 10.67
CA ASN A 53 -16.75 -17.66 10.83
C ASN A 53 -16.65 -16.36 10.03
N THR A 54 -17.36 -16.25 8.90
CA THR A 54 -17.36 -15.07 8.05
C THR A 54 -18.76 -14.50 7.81
N GLY A 55 -19.73 -14.86 8.69
CA GLY A 55 -21.11 -14.47 8.51
C GLY A 55 -21.74 -15.09 7.25
N PHE A 56 -21.39 -16.34 6.98
CA PHE A 56 -21.92 -17.15 5.85
C PHE A 56 -21.59 -16.55 4.47
N ARG A 57 -20.45 -15.86 4.35
CA ARG A 57 -19.91 -15.35 3.08
C ARG A 57 -18.59 -16.00 2.77
N ASP A 58 -18.39 -16.36 1.51
CA ASP A 58 -17.11 -16.88 1.02
C ASP A 58 -16.29 -15.77 0.36
N GLY A 59 -14.98 -15.77 0.60
CA GLY A 59 -14.08 -14.95 -0.15
C GLY A 59 -14.04 -15.35 -1.63
N LYS A 60 -13.80 -14.39 -2.50
CA LYS A 60 -13.62 -14.57 -3.95
C LYS A 60 -12.28 -13.98 -4.38
N ASN A 61 -11.96 -14.16 -5.65
CA ASN A 61 -10.86 -13.43 -6.25
C ASN A 61 -11.38 -12.11 -6.82
N TYR A 62 -10.63 -11.04 -6.61
CA TYR A 62 -11.02 -9.69 -6.96
C TYR A 62 -9.95 -9.04 -7.83
N VAL A 63 -10.40 -8.21 -8.78
CA VAL A 63 -9.50 -7.39 -9.60
C VAL A 63 -9.89 -5.93 -9.44
N TYR A 64 -8.88 -5.11 -9.24
CA TYR A 64 -8.98 -3.66 -9.21
C TYR A 64 -8.06 -3.08 -10.27
N VAL A 65 -8.55 -2.12 -11.04
CA VAL A 65 -7.75 -1.43 -12.05
C VAL A 65 -7.93 0.07 -11.89
N LYS A 66 -6.83 0.79 -11.97
CA LYS A 66 -6.81 2.25 -12.03
C LYS A 66 -5.82 2.71 -13.07
N THR A 67 -6.25 3.64 -13.91
CA THR A 67 -5.36 4.37 -14.82
C THR A 67 -5.00 5.73 -14.22
N PHE A 68 -3.81 6.19 -14.49
CA PHE A 68 -3.36 7.54 -14.15
C PHE A 68 -2.34 8.05 -15.17
N ILE A 69 -2.21 9.35 -15.24
CA ILE A 69 -1.23 10.00 -16.11
C ILE A 69 0.04 10.28 -15.31
N ALA A 70 1.16 9.78 -15.81
CA ALA A 70 2.49 10.14 -15.30
C ALA A 70 3.10 11.24 -16.16
N GLU A 71 3.55 12.30 -15.51
CA GLU A 71 4.28 13.38 -16.14
C GLU A 71 5.77 13.02 -16.31
N GLU A 72 6.50 13.77 -17.12
CA GLU A 72 7.92 13.51 -17.35
C GLU A 72 8.73 13.53 -16.04
N GLU A 73 8.39 14.41 -15.12
CA GLU A 73 9.02 14.50 -13.81
C GLU A 73 8.89 13.24 -12.96
N ASP A 74 7.78 12.51 -13.11
CA ASP A 74 7.51 11.29 -12.34
C ASP A 74 8.47 10.17 -12.69
N LEU A 75 8.99 10.17 -13.91
CA LEU A 75 9.97 9.17 -14.37
C LEU A 75 11.34 9.32 -13.68
N TYR A 76 11.62 10.50 -13.14
CA TYR A 76 12.88 10.82 -12.44
C TYR A 76 12.74 10.82 -10.91
N ARG A 77 11.57 10.45 -10.39
CA ARG A 77 11.26 10.38 -8.97
C ARG A 77 10.97 8.97 -8.49
N GLU A 78 10.95 8.76 -7.20
CA GLU A 78 10.34 7.58 -6.60
C GLU A 78 8.83 7.75 -6.59
N ASN A 79 8.12 6.75 -7.09
CA ASN A 79 6.67 6.63 -7.07
C ASN A 79 6.31 5.29 -6.44
N ILE A 80 5.75 5.34 -5.24
CA ILE A 80 5.49 4.16 -4.42
C ILE A 80 4.01 4.12 -4.07
N LEU A 81 3.34 3.01 -4.36
CA LEU A 81 2.03 2.74 -3.81
C LEU A 81 2.16 2.20 -2.38
N LYS A 82 1.50 2.85 -1.45
CA LYS A 82 1.32 2.36 -0.08
C LYS A 82 -0.09 1.82 0.05
N PHE A 83 -0.21 0.53 0.30
CA PHE A 83 -1.47 -0.13 0.65
C PHE A 83 -1.52 -0.30 2.16
N GLU A 84 -2.52 0.25 2.82
CA GLU A 84 -2.68 0.08 4.27
C GLU A 84 -3.22 -1.30 4.66
N GLY A 85 -3.80 -2.01 3.73
CA GLY A 85 -4.20 -3.40 3.87
C GLY A 85 -5.01 -3.90 2.67
N SER A 86 -4.83 -5.18 2.35
CA SER A 86 -5.56 -5.88 1.29
C SER A 86 -5.75 -7.34 1.68
N TYR A 87 -6.97 -7.82 1.72
CA TYR A 87 -7.25 -9.18 2.17
C TYR A 87 -7.69 -10.08 1.02
N MET A 88 -6.88 -11.10 0.67
CA MET A 88 -5.47 -11.37 0.95
C MET A 88 -4.81 -11.96 -0.31
N ASN A 89 -3.48 -12.25 -0.25
CA ASN A 89 -2.70 -12.72 -1.40
C ASN A 89 -2.79 -11.76 -2.60
N THR A 90 -2.27 -10.57 -2.38
CA THR A 90 -2.32 -9.43 -3.32
C THR A 90 -1.14 -9.47 -4.28
N PHE A 91 -1.44 -9.27 -5.57
CA PHE A 91 -0.47 -9.10 -6.65
C PHE A 91 -0.73 -7.76 -7.32
N VAL A 92 0.30 -6.94 -7.42
CA VAL A 92 0.21 -5.60 -8.02
C VAL A 92 1.02 -5.60 -9.32
N TYR A 93 0.36 -5.26 -10.39
CA TYR A 93 0.97 -5.11 -11.72
C TYR A 93 0.91 -3.64 -12.12
N VAL A 94 1.95 -3.18 -12.78
CA VAL A 94 2.02 -1.87 -13.41
C VAL A 94 2.35 -2.10 -14.89
N ASN A 95 1.52 -1.57 -15.77
CA ASN A 95 1.66 -1.73 -17.22
C ASN A 95 1.90 -3.19 -17.64
N GLY A 96 1.16 -4.12 -17.05
CA GLY A 96 1.24 -5.54 -17.34
C GLY A 96 2.39 -6.30 -16.68
N GLN A 97 3.30 -5.64 -15.99
CA GLN A 97 4.45 -6.25 -15.32
C GLN A 97 4.21 -6.38 -13.81
N LEU A 98 4.59 -7.51 -13.22
CA LEU A 98 4.45 -7.74 -11.77
C LEU A 98 5.42 -6.83 -11.00
N ALA A 99 4.89 -5.80 -10.36
CA ALA A 99 5.68 -4.84 -9.57
C ALA A 99 5.78 -5.25 -8.09
N GLY A 100 4.80 -5.98 -7.55
CA GLY A 100 4.84 -6.41 -6.15
C GLY A 100 3.84 -7.49 -5.80
N LYS A 101 4.07 -8.14 -4.66
CA LYS A 101 3.15 -9.13 -4.07
C LYS A 101 3.17 -9.04 -2.55
N HIS A 102 2.03 -9.30 -1.93
CA HIS A 102 1.88 -9.30 -0.49
C HIS A 102 0.87 -10.36 -0.05
N HIS A 103 1.22 -11.17 0.95
CA HIS A 103 0.37 -12.31 1.35
C HIS A 103 -0.42 -12.06 2.62
N ASN A 104 0.04 -11.16 3.50
CA ASN A 104 -0.65 -10.86 4.75
C ASN A 104 -1.82 -9.90 4.52
N GLY A 105 -2.99 -10.22 5.09
CA GLY A 105 -4.21 -9.43 4.89
C GLY A 105 -4.29 -8.13 5.71
N TYR A 106 -3.44 -7.94 6.73
CA TYR A 106 -3.63 -6.87 7.73
C TYR A 106 -2.51 -5.85 7.77
N THR A 107 -1.35 -6.16 7.22
CA THR A 107 -0.18 -5.29 7.30
C THR A 107 -0.07 -4.36 6.10
N THR A 108 0.40 -3.15 6.35
CA THR A 108 0.77 -2.18 5.32
C THR A 108 1.92 -2.73 4.48
N PHE A 109 1.86 -2.50 3.17
CA PHE A 109 2.94 -2.84 2.25
C PHE A 109 3.13 -1.75 1.19
N TYR A 110 4.30 -1.79 0.56
CA TYR A 110 4.74 -0.79 -0.40
C TYR A 110 5.14 -1.43 -1.72
N VAL A 111 4.76 -0.81 -2.83
CA VAL A 111 5.11 -1.25 -4.18
C VAL A 111 5.73 -0.08 -4.93
N ASN A 112 7.01 -0.19 -5.24
CA ASN A 112 7.69 0.82 -6.04
C ASN A 112 7.34 0.65 -7.51
N MET A 113 6.85 1.71 -8.14
CA MET A 113 6.41 1.71 -9.53
C MET A 113 7.45 2.29 -10.49
N LYS A 114 8.51 2.94 -9.99
CA LYS A 114 9.45 3.74 -10.78
C LYS A 114 9.94 3.05 -12.07
N ASP A 115 10.34 1.79 -11.97
CA ASP A 115 10.93 1.06 -13.10
C ASP A 115 9.88 0.54 -14.09
N PHE A 116 8.61 0.73 -13.82
CA PHE A 116 7.47 0.25 -14.61
C PHE A 116 6.71 1.40 -15.29
N LEU A 117 6.93 2.66 -14.86
CA LEU A 117 6.23 3.82 -15.39
C LEU A 117 6.78 4.26 -16.74
N HIS A 118 5.89 4.80 -17.56
CA HIS A 118 6.24 5.56 -18.77
C HIS A 118 5.46 6.87 -18.81
N PHE A 119 5.88 7.79 -19.63
CA PHE A 119 5.19 9.05 -19.85
C PHE A 119 3.77 8.80 -20.39
N GLY A 120 2.80 9.55 -19.88
CA GLY A 120 1.40 9.44 -20.27
C GLY A 120 0.61 8.46 -19.42
N GLU A 121 -0.32 7.76 -20.04
CA GLU A 121 -1.25 6.87 -19.33
C GLU A 121 -0.57 5.58 -18.85
N ASN A 122 -0.76 5.26 -17.58
CA ASN A 122 -0.26 4.04 -16.95
C ASN A 122 -1.41 3.29 -16.30
N GLU A 123 -1.39 1.95 -16.35
CA GLU A 123 -2.36 1.08 -15.69
C GLU A 123 -1.74 0.43 -14.45
N ILE A 124 -2.44 0.54 -13.33
CA ILE A 124 -2.20 -0.25 -12.13
C ILE A 124 -3.31 -1.29 -12.03
N ARG A 125 -2.92 -2.56 -11.94
CA ARG A 125 -3.85 -3.68 -11.75
C ARG A 125 -3.50 -4.42 -10.47
N VAL A 126 -4.49 -4.58 -9.59
CA VAL A 126 -4.33 -5.29 -8.33
C VAL A 126 -5.24 -6.50 -8.33
N GLN A 127 -4.64 -7.68 -8.21
CA GLN A 127 -5.37 -8.92 -8.02
C GLN A 127 -5.32 -9.32 -6.55
N VAL A 128 -6.46 -9.60 -5.95
CA VAL A 128 -6.59 -10.07 -4.57
C VAL A 128 -7.20 -11.46 -4.60
N ARG A 129 -6.44 -12.48 -4.21
CA ARG A 129 -6.83 -13.89 -4.32
C ARG A 129 -7.26 -14.43 -2.97
N ASN A 130 -8.56 -14.31 -2.66
CA ASN A 130 -9.18 -14.78 -1.41
C ASN A 130 -10.15 -15.94 -1.61
N GLY A 131 -10.32 -16.46 -2.84
CA GLY A 131 -11.32 -17.48 -3.16
C GLY A 131 -10.93 -18.91 -2.82
N ALA A 132 -9.63 -19.22 -2.73
CA ALA A 132 -9.17 -20.60 -2.56
C ALA A 132 -9.07 -21.06 -1.09
N MET A 133 -8.98 -20.15 -0.15
CA MET A 133 -8.76 -20.43 1.27
C MET A 133 -10.03 -20.24 2.09
N SER A 134 -10.24 -21.13 3.06
CA SER A 134 -11.25 -20.89 4.09
C SER A 134 -10.71 -19.85 5.08
N ASN A 135 -11.49 -18.82 5.29
CA ASN A 135 -11.26 -17.87 6.37
C ASN A 135 -11.75 -18.47 7.69
N SER A 136 -11.12 -18.10 8.80
CA SER A 136 -11.45 -18.69 10.09
C SER A 136 -11.60 -17.66 11.19
N ARG A 137 -12.49 -17.94 12.12
CA ARG A 137 -12.72 -17.29 13.40
C ARG A 137 -13.47 -15.97 13.39
N TRP A 138 -13.35 -15.11 12.38
CA TRP A 138 -14.04 -13.83 12.29
C TRP A 138 -14.22 -13.40 10.85
N TYR A 139 -15.09 -12.42 10.64
CA TYR A 139 -15.26 -11.76 9.37
C TYR A 139 -13.99 -10.94 9.04
N SER A 140 -13.28 -11.35 7.99
CA SER A 140 -12.02 -10.73 7.59
C SER A 140 -12.16 -9.62 6.53
N GLY A 141 -13.32 -9.58 5.87
CA GLY A 141 -13.48 -8.79 4.66
C GLY A 141 -12.76 -9.38 3.45
N GLY A 142 -12.73 -8.65 2.35
CA GLY A 142 -12.05 -9.06 1.12
C GLY A 142 -11.77 -7.87 0.20
N GLY A 143 -10.67 -7.94 -0.55
CA GLY A 143 -10.28 -6.89 -1.48
C GLY A 143 -9.42 -5.79 -0.86
N LEU A 144 -9.47 -4.59 -1.45
CA LEU A 144 -8.76 -3.39 -0.97
C LEU A 144 -9.61 -2.67 0.09
N TYR A 145 -9.63 -3.22 1.28
CA TYR A 145 -10.52 -2.78 2.36
C TYR A 145 -9.97 -1.60 3.19
N ARG A 146 -8.78 -1.11 2.85
CA ARG A 146 -8.14 0.08 3.44
C ARG A 146 -7.65 1.03 2.36
N ASP A 147 -7.20 2.20 2.81
CA ASP A 147 -6.71 3.25 1.92
C ASP A 147 -5.47 2.84 1.13
N VAL A 148 -5.39 3.41 -0.06
CA VAL A 148 -4.21 3.37 -0.91
C VAL A 148 -3.69 4.79 -1.10
N TYR A 149 -2.37 4.97 -0.98
CA TYR A 149 -1.71 6.25 -1.19
C TYR A 149 -0.65 6.15 -2.28
N LEU A 150 -0.52 7.21 -3.03
CA LEU A 150 0.63 7.46 -3.88
C LEU A 150 1.65 8.29 -3.09
N LEU A 151 2.84 7.73 -2.92
CA LEU A 151 3.97 8.41 -2.32
C LEU A 151 4.94 8.83 -3.42
N SER A 152 5.34 10.09 -3.44
CA SER A 152 6.36 10.59 -4.36
C SER A 152 7.49 11.29 -3.64
N SER A 153 8.72 11.10 -4.09
CA SER A 153 9.90 11.74 -3.52
C SER A 153 11.07 11.81 -4.51
N ASP A 154 12.10 12.55 -4.14
CA ASP A 154 13.39 12.47 -4.81
C ASP A 154 14.01 11.08 -4.63
N LEU A 155 14.98 10.73 -5.47
CA LEU A 155 15.75 9.47 -5.41
C LEU A 155 16.64 9.37 -4.16
N LEU A 156 16.89 10.46 -3.46
CA LEU A 156 17.47 10.50 -2.11
C LEU A 156 16.36 10.87 -1.13
N HIS A 157 15.95 9.94 -0.29
CA HIS A 157 14.82 10.15 0.62
C HIS A 157 14.87 9.26 1.85
N VAL A 158 14.09 9.61 2.86
CA VAL A 158 13.79 8.71 3.98
C VAL A 158 12.90 7.59 3.48
N SER A 159 13.22 6.35 3.80
CA SER A 159 12.47 5.18 3.35
C SER A 159 10.97 5.30 3.66
N ALA A 160 10.14 4.87 2.70
CA ALA A 160 8.69 4.83 2.87
C ALA A 160 8.24 3.94 4.04
N ALA A 161 9.03 2.92 4.38
CA ALA A 161 8.79 2.07 5.55
C ALA A 161 8.97 2.82 6.88
N GLY A 162 9.49 4.05 6.82
CA GLY A 162 9.53 4.98 7.93
C GLY A 162 10.69 4.81 8.89
N SER A 163 10.78 5.77 9.78
CA SER A 163 11.76 5.79 10.88
C SER A 163 11.26 4.96 12.06
N LYS A 164 12.19 4.42 12.83
CA LYS A 164 11.89 3.72 14.08
C LYS A 164 12.29 4.58 15.25
N ILE A 165 11.38 4.75 16.20
CA ILE A 165 11.61 5.50 17.44
C ILE A 165 11.38 4.54 18.60
N ARG A 166 12.34 4.47 19.51
CA ARG A 166 12.27 3.59 20.67
C ARG A 166 12.75 4.33 21.90
N THR A 167 11.98 4.28 22.99
CA THR A 167 12.46 4.67 24.31
C THR A 167 13.31 3.51 24.87
N VAL A 168 14.59 3.76 25.05
CA VAL A 168 15.56 2.76 25.54
C VAL A 168 15.60 2.75 27.06
N GLU A 169 15.46 3.93 27.67
CA GLU A 169 15.53 4.12 29.09
C GLU A 169 14.60 5.25 29.51
N LEU A 170 13.94 5.05 30.62
CA LEU A 170 13.04 6.05 31.20
C LEU A 170 13.28 6.10 32.71
N GLU A 171 13.69 7.24 33.21
CA GLU A 171 13.82 7.55 34.63
C GLU A 171 12.97 8.79 34.96
N ASN A 172 12.90 9.13 36.27
CA ASN A 172 12.02 10.23 36.71
C ASN A 172 12.29 11.56 36.00
N ASP A 173 13.57 11.84 35.70
CA ASP A 173 14.02 13.15 35.21
C ASP A 173 14.54 13.12 33.77
N PHE A 174 14.69 11.95 33.15
CA PHE A 174 15.15 11.86 31.77
C PHE A 174 14.60 10.63 31.01
N ALA A 175 14.56 10.77 29.68
CA ALA A 175 14.29 9.67 28.78
C ALA A 175 15.39 9.59 27.71
N ARG A 176 15.90 8.37 27.47
CA ARG A 176 16.81 8.10 26.36
C ARG A 176 16.01 7.51 25.19
N ILE A 177 16.01 8.22 24.08
CA ILE A 177 15.30 7.85 22.87
C ILE A 177 16.32 7.49 21.79
N GLU A 178 16.13 6.33 21.17
CA GLU A 178 16.86 5.91 19.98
C GLU A 178 15.99 6.15 18.75
N VAL A 179 16.54 6.85 17.76
CA VAL A 179 15.89 7.12 16.48
C VAL A 179 16.72 6.51 15.36
N SER A 180 16.12 5.60 14.59
CA SER A 180 16.72 5.00 13.41
C SER A 180 16.00 5.51 12.17
N VAL A 181 16.70 6.19 11.28
CA VAL A 181 16.17 6.79 10.05
C VAL A 181 16.83 6.11 8.85
N PRO A 182 16.16 5.17 8.18
CA PRO A 182 16.70 4.57 6.97
C PRO A 182 16.62 5.58 5.81
N ILE A 183 17.76 5.84 5.19
CA ILE A 183 17.90 6.71 4.00
C ILE A 183 18.11 5.82 2.78
N GLU A 184 17.30 6.02 1.76
CA GLU A 184 17.45 5.38 0.45
C GLU A 184 18.09 6.36 -0.54
N ASN A 185 19.18 5.91 -1.19
CA ASN A 185 19.84 6.66 -2.26
C ASN A 185 19.83 5.83 -3.54
N ARG A 186 18.96 6.20 -4.48
CA ARG A 186 18.85 5.58 -5.80
C ARG A 186 19.48 6.41 -6.92
N LYS A 187 20.26 7.43 -6.58
CA LYS A 187 20.97 8.27 -7.57
C LYS A 187 22.23 7.61 -8.14
N CYS A 188 22.56 6.39 -7.71
CA CYS A 188 23.73 5.62 -8.17
C CYS A 188 25.09 6.34 -8.02
N LYS A 189 25.19 7.32 -7.11
CA LYS A 189 26.40 8.06 -6.78
C LYS A 189 26.39 8.49 -5.32
N GLY A 190 27.57 8.70 -4.75
CA GLY A 190 27.70 9.30 -3.42
C GLY A 190 27.12 10.71 -3.40
N ILE A 191 26.34 11.02 -2.39
CA ILE A 191 25.72 12.32 -2.18
C ILE A 191 25.92 12.68 -0.72
N GLN A 192 26.41 13.89 -0.49
CA GLN A 192 26.43 14.47 0.84
C GLN A 192 25.06 15.09 1.15
N PHE A 193 24.56 14.89 2.35
CA PHE A 193 23.30 15.47 2.81
C PHE A 193 23.33 15.74 4.32
N ASP A 194 22.48 16.64 4.78
CA ASP A 194 22.25 16.87 6.20
C ASP A 194 20.97 16.17 6.65
N LEU A 195 21.07 15.40 7.74
CA LEU A 195 19.92 14.87 8.46
C LEU A 195 19.63 15.73 9.67
N LYS A 196 18.44 16.30 9.72
CA LYS A 196 17.96 17.10 10.85
C LYS A 196 16.84 16.37 11.57
N LEU A 197 17.04 16.11 12.85
CA LEU A 197 16.04 15.58 13.76
C LEU A 197 15.56 16.69 14.69
N MET A 198 14.26 16.76 14.91
CA MET A 198 13.64 17.72 15.82
C MET A 198 12.72 16.99 16.77
N VAL A 199 12.85 17.26 18.06
CA VAL A 199 11.89 16.83 19.08
C VAL A 199 11.03 18.02 19.44
N CYS A 200 9.72 17.87 19.32
CA CYS A 200 8.74 18.90 19.63
C CYS A 200 7.82 18.44 20.75
N ASP A 201 7.30 19.38 21.53
CA ASP A 201 6.20 19.11 22.44
C ASP A 201 4.86 18.97 21.67
N LYS A 202 3.78 18.73 22.42
CA LYS A 202 2.43 18.60 21.87
C LYS A 202 1.89 19.84 21.15
N ASP A 203 2.45 21.01 21.46
CA ASP A 203 2.04 22.30 20.90
C ASP A 203 2.95 22.72 19.71
N GLY A 204 3.88 21.83 19.31
CA GLY A 204 4.79 22.04 18.19
C GLY A 204 6.04 22.86 18.53
N LYS A 205 6.25 23.22 19.80
CA LYS A 205 7.46 23.93 20.22
C LYS A 205 8.66 22.98 20.18
N ILE A 206 9.73 23.41 19.52
CA ILE A 206 10.96 22.64 19.39
C ILE A 206 11.66 22.58 20.75
N LEU A 207 11.89 21.38 21.25
CA LEU A 207 12.62 21.08 22.49
C LEU A 207 14.08 20.74 22.23
N LEU A 208 14.38 20.05 21.12
CA LEU A 208 15.72 19.62 20.76
C LEU A 208 15.87 19.57 19.24
N VAL A 209 17.05 19.92 18.77
CA VAL A 209 17.47 19.77 17.36
C VAL A 209 18.79 19.02 17.32
N ASP A 210 18.89 17.97 16.53
CA ASP A 210 20.14 17.31 16.17
C ASP A 210 20.29 17.36 14.66
N GLN A 211 21.39 17.89 14.16
CA GLN A 211 21.69 17.99 12.73
C GLN A 211 23.08 17.46 12.48
N ARG A 212 23.19 16.52 11.54
CA ARG A 212 24.45 15.87 11.20
C ARG A 212 24.62 15.77 9.69
N PRO A 213 25.82 16.06 9.17
CA PRO A 213 26.18 15.77 7.78
C PRO A 213 26.48 14.27 7.61
N TYR A 214 26.17 13.75 6.44
CA TYR A 214 26.43 12.38 6.02
C TYR A 214 27.03 12.31 4.63
#